data_bd3b6b90993a0acd3ec12dbf2fb2c3e2
#
_entry.id   bd3b6b90993a0acd3ec12dbf2fb2c3e2
#
_cell.length_a   1.000
_cell.length_b   1.000
_cell.length_c   1.000
_cell.angle_alpha   90.00
_cell.angle_beta   90.00
_cell.angle_gamma   90.00
#
_symmetry.space_group_name_H-M   'P 1'
#
loop_
_entity.id
_entity.type
_entity.pdbx_description
1 polymer ?
#
loop_
_entity_poly.entity_id
_entity_poly.type
_entity_poly.pdbx_seq_one_letter_code
_entity_poly.pdbx_strand_id
1 'polypeptide(L)'
;MKTVVINLKDREDRLKLFRSCNPKIDFEVVPAVDGKQVSYIKILELGFDVNHDWIDPLLNTPLTKGEVGCFLSHWRIWEKCIARNEKVLVLEDDARLTDDFNFEEIDQLSDTYDFLYLGWKEMEESLPLSGKLVQPVYPYWTLGYVITPNAAKILVNEVARKNIIPVDEYLPKKMPELKVAGYSENVVNPVSRYELTSDVLGKDRYDYFIDFKTHLCTVSTDPAKGHKLQQSANHHDWYLNNLGNGVNWEGGTMEGQGGGHKINLVKEYIKNLDDSEVIVFLDGYDTFLSDSIDEILYRYKEWNQEIVFSSERICWPDELIAPELKALNTNQNTPFQYLNS
;
A
#
# COMPACT_ATOMS: atom_id res chain seq x y z
N MET A 1 -10.27 -10.70 -28.58
CA MET A 1 -9.60 -10.41 -27.30
C MET A 1 -9.33 -8.92 -27.18
N LYS A 2 -9.52 -8.34 -25.98
CA LYS A 2 -9.25 -6.91 -25.72
C LYS A 2 -7.86 -6.74 -25.14
N THR A 3 -7.15 -5.66 -25.53
CA THR A 3 -5.85 -5.30 -24.97
C THR A 3 -5.99 -4.14 -23.98
N VAL A 4 -5.37 -4.26 -22.82
CA VAL A 4 -5.29 -3.21 -21.81
C VAL A 4 -3.84 -2.97 -21.39
N VAL A 5 -3.53 -1.72 -21.07
CA VAL A 5 -2.21 -1.33 -20.52
C VAL A 5 -2.44 -0.71 -19.16
N ILE A 6 -1.76 -1.27 -18.14
CA ILE A 6 -1.75 -0.73 -16.78
C ILE A 6 -0.75 0.43 -16.74
N ASN A 7 -1.20 1.61 -16.31
CA ASN A 7 -0.32 2.78 -16.18
C ASN A 7 -0.77 3.67 -15.04
N LEU A 8 0.16 4.14 -14.21
CA LEU A 8 -0.09 5.16 -13.20
C LEU A 8 -0.43 6.49 -13.87
N LYS A 9 -1.47 7.17 -13.37
CA LYS A 9 -1.97 8.43 -13.98
C LYS A 9 -0.87 9.48 -14.12
N ASP A 10 0.05 9.55 -13.16
CA ASP A 10 1.12 10.55 -13.12
C ASP A 10 2.37 10.11 -13.88
N ARG A 11 2.35 8.92 -14.50
CA ARG A 11 3.44 8.38 -15.33
C ARG A 11 3.11 8.45 -16.82
N GLU A 12 2.73 9.64 -17.29
CA GLU A 12 2.54 9.89 -18.74
C GLU A 12 3.81 9.64 -19.57
N ASP A 13 4.99 9.81 -18.97
CA ASP A 13 6.29 9.50 -19.57
C ASP A 13 6.35 8.02 -19.99
N ARG A 14 5.98 7.10 -19.09
CA ARG A 14 5.98 5.66 -19.36
C ARG A 14 4.95 5.31 -20.45
N LEU A 15 3.76 5.87 -20.40
CA LEU A 15 2.73 5.64 -21.42
C LEU A 15 3.15 6.15 -22.79
N LYS A 16 3.83 7.30 -22.87
CA LYS A 16 4.39 7.83 -24.15
C LYS A 16 5.47 6.89 -24.69
N LEU A 17 6.35 6.39 -23.83
CA LEU A 17 7.37 5.44 -24.21
C LEU A 17 6.75 4.11 -24.69
N PHE A 18 5.77 3.57 -23.96
CA PHE A 18 5.03 2.37 -24.38
C PHE A 18 4.45 2.53 -25.79
N ARG A 19 3.77 3.66 -26.09
CA ARG A 19 3.23 3.93 -27.43
C ARG A 19 4.30 4.00 -28.50
N SER A 20 5.45 4.58 -28.20
CA SER A 20 6.55 4.68 -29.15
C SER A 20 7.20 3.33 -29.47
N CYS A 21 7.30 2.47 -28.44
CA CYS A 21 7.83 1.10 -28.60
C CYS A 21 6.85 0.16 -29.28
N ASN A 22 5.54 0.40 -29.17
CA ASN A 22 4.48 -0.50 -29.61
C ASN A 22 3.46 0.21 -30.56
N PRO A 23 3.90 0.80 -31.68
CA PRO A 23 3.06 1.71 -32.49
C PRO A 23 1.88 1.01 -33.22
N LYS A 24 1.89 -0.33 -33.28
CA LYS A 24 0.91 -1.10 -34.05
C LYS A 24 -0.19 -1.71 -33.19
N ILE A 25 -0.11 -1.61 -31.84
CA ILE A 25 -1.10 -2.22 -30.96
C ILE A 25 -2.17 -1.19 -30.57
N ASP A 26 -3.42 -1.59 -30.69
CA ASP A 26 -4.56 -0.83 -30.13
C ASP A 26 -4.87 -1.31 -28.72
N PHE A 27 -5.04 -0.39 -27.77
CA PHE A 27 -5.21 -0.72 -26.36
C PHE A 27 -6.02 0.33 -25.59
N GLU A 28 -6.69 -0.12 -24.55
CA GLU A 28 -7.31 0.73 -23.52
C GLU A 28 -6.31 0.93 -22.36
N VAL A 29 -6.14 2.17 -21.92
CA VAL A 29 -5.38 2.45 -20.70
C VAL A 29 -6.25 2.16 -19.48
N VAL A 30 -5.78 1.30 -18.59
CA VAL A 30 -6.37 1.06 -17.28
C VAL A 30 -5.55 1.81 -16.24
N PRO A 31 -6.13 2.82 -15.54
CA PRO A 31 -5.42 3.50 -14.48
C PRO A 31 -5.00 2.55 -13.38
N ALA A 32 -3.70 2.47 -13.12
CA ALA A 32 -3.14 1.71 -12.02
C ALA A 32 -3.58 2.30 -10.67
N VAL A 33 -3.60 1.44 -9.66
CA VAL A 33 -3.74 1.88 -8.26
C VAL A 33 -2.38 2.33 -7.78
N ASP A 34 -2.26 3.60 -7.41
CA ASP A 34 -1.06 4.09 -6.74
C ASP A 34 -1.12 3.66 -5.27
N GLY A 35 -0.37 2.59 -4.95
CA GLY A 35 -0.34 2.04 -3.60
C GLY A 35 0.19 3.02 -2.57
N LYS A 36 1.06 3.97 -2.98
CA LYS A 36 1.61 4.99 -2.09
C LYS A 36 0.56 6.00 -1.62
N GLN A 37 -0.49 6.20 -2.42
CA GLN A 37 -1.60 7.11 -2.11
C GLN A 37 -2.80 6.40 -1.45
N VAL A 38 -2.78 5.08 -1.32
CA VAL A 38 -3.87 4.32 -0.69
C VAL A 38 -3.50 3.97 0.74
N SER A 39 -4.21 4.55 1.70
CA SER A 39 -4.06 4.20 3.12
C SER A 39 -4.56 2.79 3.41
N TYR A 40 -4.05 2.16 4.46
CA TYR A 40 -4.52 0.84 4.91
C TYR A 40 -6.04 0.85 5.23
N ILE A 41 -6.52 1.90 5.89
CA ILE A 41 -7.95 2.07 6.18
C ILE A 41 -8.76 2.04 4.88
N LYS A 42 -8.28 2.70 3.82
CA LYS A 42 -8.96 2.69 2.53
C LYS A 42 -9.02 1.30 1.90
N ILE A 43 -7.98 0.50 2.07
CA ILE A 43 -7.95 -0.90 1.63
C ILE A 43 -9.03 -1.70 2.37
N LEU A 44 -9.15 -1.55 3.69
CA LEU A 44 -10.18 -2.19 4.50
C LEU A 44 -11.60 -1.75 4.11
N GLU A 45 -11.83 -0.45 3.87
CA GLU A 45 -13.12 0.08 3.40
C GLU A 45 -13.55 -0.51 2.05
N LEU A 46 -12.59 -0.78 1.17
CA LEU A 46 -12.83 -1.45 -0.11
C LEU A 46 -13.07 -2.97 0.04
N GLY A 47 -13.01 -3.48 1.26
CA GLY A 47 -13.24 -4.87 1.58
C GLY A 47 -12.01 -5.76 1.40
N PHE A 48 -10.84 -5.18 1.16
CA PHE A 48 -9.57 -5.90 1.06
C PHE A 48 -8.84 -5.94 2.41
N ASP A 49 -7.82 -6.78 2.48
CA ASP A 49 -6.85 -6.82 3.56
C ASP A 49 -5.50 -7.32 3.05
N VAL A 50 -4.40 -6.95 3.71
CA VAL A 50 -3.06 -7.35 3.31
C VAL A 50 -2.53 -8.48 4.19
N ASN A 51 -1.62 -9.30 3.67
CA ASN A 51 -0.92 -10.27 4.49
C ASN A 51 0.24 -9.57 5.23
N HIS A 52 0.02 -9.27 6.47
CA HIS A 52 0.99 -8.57 7.32
C HIS A 52 2.20 -9.43 7.70
N ASP A 53 2.05 -10.74 7.69
CA ASP A 53 3.14 -11.69 7.99
C ASP A 53 3.96 -12.03 6.73
N TRP A 54 3.58 -11.49 5.56
CA TRP A 54 4.28 -11.80 4.34
C TRP A 54 5.67 -11.16 4.30
N ILE A 55 6.65 -11.98 4.00
CA ILE A 55 8.04 -11.54 3.82
C ILE A 55 8.50 -12.00 2.44
N ASP A 56 9.09 -11.10 1.67
CA ASP A 56 9.68 -11.40 0.36
C ASP A 56 10.74 -12.48 0.50
N PRO A 57 10.60 -13.62 -0.19
CA PRO A 57 11.53 -14.73 -0.07
C PRO A 57 12.92 -14.44 -0.63
N LEU A 58 13.06 -13.42 -1.49
CA LEU A 58 14.33 -13.06 -2.13
C LEU A 58 15.02 -11.89 -1.42
N LEU A 59 14.25 -10.89 -1.00
CA LEU A 59 14.75 -9.64 -0.42
C LEU A 59 14.67 -9.61 1.11
N ASN A 60 13.94 -10.53 1.71
CA ASN A 60 13.65 -10.57 3.16
C ASN A 60 13.06 -9.25 3.68
N THR A 61 12.14 -8.67 2.91
CA THR A 61 11.46 -7.41 3.22
C THR A 61 9.95 -7.65 3.32
N PRO A 62 9.21 -6.86 4.13
CA PRO A 62 7.76 -6.94 4.18
C PRO A 62 7.11 -6.42 2.90
N LEU A 63 5.80 -6.65 2.79
CA LEU A 63 4.97 -6.20 1.67
C LEU A 63 5.01 -4.68 1.53
N THR A 64 5.28 -4.18 0.32
CA THR A 64 5.32 -2.76 0.02
C THR A 64 3.96 -2.22 -0.44
N LYS A 65 3.73 -0.91 -0.26
CA LYS A 65 2.55 -0.22 -0.79
C LYS A 65 2.46 -0.33 -2.31
N GLY A 66 3.61 -0.29 -3.00
CA GLY A 66 3.69 -0.46 -4.46
C GLY A 66 3.20 -1.83 -4.91
N GLU A 67 3.60 -2.91 -4.21
CA GLU A 67 3.15 -4.27 -4.51
C GLU A 67 1.65 -4.45 -4.28
N VAL A 68 1.10 -3.84 -3.24
CA VAL A 68 -0.36 -3.84 -3.03
C VAL A 68 -1.08 -3.06 -4.12
N GLY A 69 -0.55 -1.90 -4.54
CA GLY A 69 -1.09 -1.14 -5.67
C GLY A 69 -1.07 -1.93 -6.97
N CYS A 70 0.03 -2.67 -7.22
CA CYS A 70 0.17 -3.58 -8.34
C CYS A 70 -0.90 -4.68 -8.31
N PHE A 71 -1.02 -5.41 -7.18
CA PHE A 71 -2.03 -6.45 -7.01
C PHE A 71 -3.45 -5.91 -7.25
N LEU A 72 -3.82 -4.78 -6.66
CA LEU A 72 -5.14 -4.17 -6.83
C LEU A 72 -5.39 -3.71 -8.28
N SER A 73 -4.35 -3.31 -9.00
CA SER A 73 -4.45 -2.95 -10.42
C SER A 73 -4.82 -4.15 -11.28
N HIS A 74 -4.14 -5.28 -11.09
CA HIS A 74 -4.45 -6.55 -11.76
C HIS A 74 -5.82 -7.08 -11.33
N TRP A 75 -6.17 -7.03 -10.05
CA TRP A 75 -7.47 -7.44 -9.55
C TRP A 75 -8.63 -6.74 -10.26
N ARG A 76 -8.56 -5.43 -10.45
CA ARG A 76 -9.58 -4.65 -11.18
C ARG A 76 -9.74 -5.11 -12.63
N ILE A 77 -8.66 -5.55 -13.27
CA ILE A 77 -8.72 -6.08 -14.63
C ILE A 77 -9.40 -7.46 -14.62
N TRP A 78 -9.09 -8.32 -13.66
CA TRP A 78 -9.73 -9.62 -13.51
C TRP A 78 -11.23 -9.48 -13.27
N GLU A 79 -11.66 -8.56 -12.40
CA GLU A 79 -13.09 -8.26 -12.22
C GLU A 79 -13.77 -7.78 -13.53
N LYS A 80 -13.10 -6.92 -14.30
CA LYS A 80 -13.61 -6.47 -15.62
C LYS A 80 -13.67 -7.62 -16.62
N CYS A 81 -12.69 -8.51 -16.63
CA CYS A 81 -12.66 -9.71 -17.46
C CYS A 81 -13.89 -10.61 -17.17
N ILE A 82 -14.18 -10.82 -15.88
CA ILE A 82 -15.37 -11.57 -15.45
C ILE A 82 -16.66 -10.85 -15.90
N ALA A 83 -16.80 -9.56 -15.61
CA ALA A 83 -18.00 -8.79 -15.89
C ALA A 83 -18.33 -8.70 -17.36
N ARG A 84 -17.32 -8.59 -18.23
CA ARG A 84 -17.48 -8.55 -19.69
C ARG A 84 -17.56 -9.93 -20.34
N ASN A 85 -17.16 -10.96 -19.62
CA ASN A 85 -16.99 -12.34 -20.12
C ASN A 85 -16.13 -12.39 -21.39
N GLU A 86 -15.02 -11.63 -21.40
CA GLU A 86 -14.09 -11.52 -22.53
C GLU A 86 -12.66 -11.79 -22.07
N LYS A 87 -11.88 -12.48 -22.94
CA LYS A 87 -10.43 -12.63 -22.76
C LYS A 87 -9.74 -11.26 -22.82
N VAL A 88 -8.73 -11.06 -21.97
CA VAL A 88 -7.99 -9.81 -21.90
C VAL A 88 -6.50 -10.06 -22.04
N LEU A 89 -5.86 -9.37 -22.97
CA LEU A 89 -4.41 -9.20 -23.03
C LEU A 89 -4.05 -8.04 -22.09
N VAL A 90 -3.29 -8.32 -21.05
CA VAL A 90 -2.81 -7.36 -20.06
C VAL A 90 -1.33 -7.08 -20.31
N LEU A 91 -0.97 -5.82 -20.39
CA LEU A 91 0.41 -5.36 -20.51
C LEU A 91 0.69 -4.30 -19.45
N GLU A 92 1.92 -4.26 -18.93
CA GLU A 92 2.40 -3.16 -18.11
C GLU A 92 2.98 -2.05 -19.01
N ASP A 93 3.10 -0.85 -18.48
CA ASP A 93 3.50 0.34 -19.26
C ASP A 93 5.01 0.38 -19.62
N ASP A 94 5.78 -0.59 -19.13
CA ASP A 94 7.17 -0.83 -19.54
C ASP A 94 7.32 -2.07 -20.45
N ALA A 95 6.23 -2.61 -20.95
CA ALA A 95 6.23 -3.71 -21.89
C ALA A 95 6.63 -3.25 -23.31
N ARG A 96 7.48 -4.03 -23.95
CA ARG A 96 7.86 -3.89 -25.36
C ARG A 96 7.60 -5.19 -26.10
N LEU A 97 6.76 -5.14 -27.12
CA LEU A 97 6.45 -6.29 -27.97
C LEU A 97 7.64 -6.58 -28.87
N THR A 98 7.98 -7.87 -29.05
CA THR A 98 9.03 -8.31 -29.99
C THR A 98 8.46 -8.44 -31.41
N ASP A 99 9.34 -8.65 -32.38
CA ASP A 99 8.92 -8.92 -33.76
C ASP A 99 8.18 -10.26 -33.90
N ASP A 100 8.37 -11.19 -32.95
CA ASP A 100 7.68 -12.48 -32.88
C ASP A 100 6.30 -12.41 -32.22
N PHE A 101 5.89 -11.24 -31.73
CA PHE A 101 4.56 -11.07 -31.15
C PHE A 101 3.46 -11.20 -32.21
N ASN A 102 2.63 -12.23 -32.10
CA ASN A 102 1.55 -12.51 -33.03
C ASN A 102 0.21 -12.55 -32.29
N PHE A 103 -0.60 -11.50 -32.48
CA PHE A 103 -1.88 -11.35 -31.80
C PHE A 103 -2.87 -12.49 -32.11
N GLU A 104 -2.91 -12.95 -33.37
CA GLU A 104 -3.85 -14.01 -33.77
C GLU A 104 -3.47 -15.37 -33.15
N GLU A 105 -2.16 -15.69 -33.15
CA GLU A 105 -1.65 -16.90 -32.49
C GLU A 105 -1.93 -16.87 -30.98
N ILE A 106 -1.68 -15.75 -30.32
CA ILE A 106 -1.92 -15.56 -28.87
C ILE A 106 -3.40 -15.69 -28.56
N ASP A 107 -4.28 -15.11 -29.37
CA ASP A 107 -5.73 -15.21 -29.17
C ASP A 107 -6.23 -16.66 -29.32
N GLN A 108 -5.69 -17.41 -30.29
CA GLN A 108 -5.99 -18.84 -30.48
C GLN A 108 -5.47 -19.71 -29.32
N LEU A 109 -4.24 -19.47 -28.85
CA LEU A 109 -3.68 -20.18 -27.70
C LEU A 109 -4.50 -19.97 -26.43
N SER A 110 -5.06 -18.79 -26.25
CA SER A 110 -5.92 -18.45 -25.12
C SER A 110 -7.30 -19.14 -25.13
N ASP A 111 -7.65 -19.88 -26.17
CA ASP A 111 -8.79 -20.82 -26.18
C ASP A 111 -8.45 -22.17 -25.50
N THR A 112 -7.14 -22.47 -25.40
CA THR A 112 -6.64 -23.73 -24.79
C THR A 112 -6.17 -23.51 -23.35
N TYR A 113 -5.56 -22.37 -23.08
CA TYR A 113 -4.96 -22.02 -21.80
C TYR A 113 -5.77 -20.94 -21.08
N ASP A 114 -6.02 -21.13 -19.79
CA ASP A 114 -6.74 -20.16 -18.95
C ASP A 114 -5.91 -18.90 -18.69
N PHE A 115 -4.58 -19.08 -18.60
CA PHE A 115 -3.61 -18.03 -18.38
C PHE A 115 -2.35 -18.27 -19.24
N LEU A 116 -1.95 -17.28 -20.03
CA LEU A 116 -0.82 -17.39 -20.95
C LEU A 116 0.18 -16.27 -20.69
N TYR A 117 1.36 -16.60 -20.18
CA TYR A 117 2.48 -15.68 -19.99
C TYR A 117 3.15 -15.34 -21.32
N LEU A 118 3.33 -14.04 -21.59
CA LEU A 118 3.96 -13.50 -22.81
C LEU A 118 5.28 -12.81 -22.50
N GLY A 119 5.38 -12.20 -21.30
CA GLY A 119 6.57 -11.53 -20.78
C GLY A 119 6.73 -11.81 -19.30
N TRP A 120 7.70 -12.66 -18.95
CA TRP A 120 7.90 -13.14 -17.59
C TRP A 120 9.35 -13.56 -17.36
N LYS A 121 9.73 -13.72 -16.12
CA LYS A 121 11.06 -14.19 -15.73
C LYS A 121 10.94 -15.59 -15.14
N GLU A 122 11.71 -16.52 -15.68
CA GLU A 122 11.83 -17.88 -15.15
C GLU A 122 12.68 -17.87 -13.89
N MET A 123 12.10 -18.27 -12.76
CA MET A 123 12.81 -18.40 -11.48
C MET A 123 13.15 -19.85 -11.18
N GLU A 124 12.38 -20.80 -11.68
CA GLU A 124 12.61 -22.23 -11.64
C GLU A 124 12.39 -22.80 -13.05
N GLU A 125 13.15 -23.86 -13.40
CA GLU A 125 13.10 -24.50 -14.72
C GLU A 125 11.69 -24.97 -15.08
N SER A 126 11.20 -24.50 -16.21
CA SER A 126 9.86 -24.79 -16.71
C SER A 126 9.82 -26.17 -17.40
N LEU A 127 8.64 -26.77 -17.41
CA LEU A 127 8.42 -28.04 -18.08
C LEU A 127 8.09 -27.79 -19.57
N PRO A 128 8.68 -28.54 -20.51
CA PRO A 128 8.39 -28.37 -21.92
C PRO A 128 6.93 -28.76 -22.25
N LEU A 129 6.28 -27.89 -23.03
CA LEU A 129 5.01 -28.18 -23.69
C LEU A 129 5.26 -28.39 -25.19
N SER A 130 4.32 -28.06 -26.05
CA SER A 130 4.49 -28.20 -27.50
C SER A 130 4.93 -26.86 -28.15
N GLY A 131 5.82 -26.94 -29.14
CA GLY A 131 6.28 -25.80 -29.93
C GLY A 131 7.08 -24.81 -29.10
N LYS A 132 6.65 -23.54 -29.06
CA LYS A 132 7.31 -22.44 -28.35
C LYS A 132 6.83 -22.29 -26.90
N LEU A 133 6.02 -23.23 -26.40
CA LEU A 133 5.39 -23.11 -25.10
C LEU A 133 6.04 -24.01 -24.05
N VAL A 134 6.04 -23.50 -22.83
CA VAL A 134 6.44 -24.22 -21.61
C VAL A 134 5.34 -24.10 -20.57
N GLN A 135 5.30 -25.04 -19.63
CA GLN A 135 4.54 -24.90 -18.39
C GLN A 135 5.44 -24.24 -17.36
N PRO A 136 5.21 -22.99 -16.99
CA PRO A 136 5.99 -22.31 -15.95
C PRO A 136 5.86 -23.05 -14.62
N VAL A 137 6.95 -23.14 -13.86
CA VAL A 137 6.95 -23.65 -12.48
C VAL A 137 6.89 -22.50 -11.51
N TYR A 138 7.79 -21.54 -11.64
CA TYR A 138 7.77 -20.32 -10.84
C TYR A 138 8.06 -19.09 -11.73
N PRO A 139 7.01 -18.56 -12.39
CA PRO A 139 7.12 -17.35 -13.19
C PRO A 139 7.11 -16.12 -12.30
N TYR A 140 7.99 -15.19 -12.58
CA TYR A 140 8.06 -13.86 -11.97
C TYR A 140 7.79 -12.81 -13.02
N TRP A 141 7.32 -11.62 -12.66
CA TRP A 141 6.83 -10.53 -13.49
C TRP A 141 5.48 -10.81 -14.15
N THR A 142 4.68 -9.79 -14.14
CA THR A 142 3.36 -9.72 -14.81
C THR A 142 3.39 -8.78 -16.01
N LEU A 143 4.57 -8.65 -16.64
CA LEU A 143 4.85 -7.68 -17.72
C LEU A 143 3.86 -7.78 -18.89
N GLY A 144 3.47 -9.02 -19.24
CA GLY A 144 2.47 -9.27 -20.26
C GLY A 144 1.88 -10.66 -20.16
N TYR A 145 0.55 -10.75 -20.13
CA TYR A 145 -0.16 -12.05 -20.11
C TYR A 145 -1.55 -11.95 -20.71
N VAL A 146 -2.12 -13.08 -21.09
CA VAL A 146 -3.55 -13.20 -21.43
C VAL A 146 -4.25 -13.94 -20.30
N ILE A 147 -5.44 -13.45 -19.94
CA ILE A 147 -6.32 -14.08 -18.96
C ILE A 147 -7.70 -14.30 -19.53
N THR A 148 -8.26 -15.49 -19.27
CA THR A 148 -9.65 -15.83 -19.61
C THR A 148 -10.60 -15.50 -18.45
N PRO A 149 -11.92 -15.36 -18.71
CA PRO A 149 -12.91 -15.22 -17.65
C PRO A 149 -12.92 -16.38 -16.64
N ASN A 150 -12.53 -17.58 -17.06
CA ASN A 150 -12.42 -18.73 -16.18
C ASN A 150 -11.28 -18.54 -15.18
N ALA A 151 -10.08 -18.20 -15.65
CA ALA A 151 -8.95 -17.88 -14.78
C ALA A 151 -9.28 -16.72 -13.83
N ALA A 152 -9.87 -15.65 -14.37
CA ALA A 152 -10.23 -14.48 -13.57
C ALA A 152 -11.17 -14.85 -12.40
N LYS A 153 -12.14 -15.73 -12.59
CA LYS A 153 -13.05 -16.22 -11.52
C LYS A 153 -12.31 -17.00 -10.43
N ILE A 154 -11.26 -17.74 -10.79
CA ILE A 154 -10.44 -18.47 -9.82
C ILE A 154 -9.55 -17.50 -9.03
N LEU A 155 -8.99 -16.50 -9.72
CA LEU A 155 -8.12 -15.50 -9.08
C LEU A 155 -8.91 -14.55 -8.17
N VAL A 156 -10.11 -14.12 -8.56
CA VAL A 156 -10.96 -13.22 -7.76
C VAL A 156 -11.75 -14.03 -6.73
N ASN A 157 -11.18 -14.19 -5.54
CA ASN A 157 -11.80 -14.94 -4.44
C ASN A 157 -11.58 -14.22 -3.10
N GLU A 158 -12.45 -14.53 -2.11
CA GLU A 158 -12.44 -13.86 -0.80
C GLU A 158 -11.16 -14.10 0.01
N VAL A 159 -10.50 -15.26 -0.15
CA VAL A 159 -9.24 -15.53 0.55
C VAL A 159 -8.14 -14.58 0.07
N ALA A 160 -8.02 -14.42 -1.25
CA ALA A 160 -7.06 -13.49 -1.82
C ALA A 160 -7.39 -12.03 -1.51
N ARG A 161 -8.70 -11.69 -1.50
CA ARG A 161 -9.17 -10.35 -1.12
C ARG A 161 -8.77 -9.98 0.30
N LYS A 162 -8.79 -10.95 1.23
CA LYS A 162 -8.46 -10.77 2.64
C LYS A 162 -7.02 -11.08 3.00
N ASN A 163 -6.18 -11.33 2.01
CA ASN A 163 -4.80 -11.76 2.23
C ASN A 163 -3.91 -11.40 1.04
N ILE A 164 -3.86 -10.09 0.71
CA ILE A 164 -3.06 -9.58 -0.41
C ILE A 164 -1.58 -9.88 -0.16
N ILE A 165 -0.94 -10.47 -1.16
CA ILE A 165 0.51 -10.62 -1.31
C ILE A 165 0.91 -10.08 -2.70
N PRO A 166 2.19 -9.91 -3.03
CA PRO A 166 2.60 -9.50 -4.36
C PRO A 166 1.96 -10.38 -5.44
N VAL A 167 1.54 -9.77 -6.55
CA VAL A 167 0.89 -10.49 -7.65
C VAL A 167 1.78 -11.58 -8.22
N ASP A 168 3.09 -11.36 -8.24
CA ASP A 168 4.11 -12.31 -8.71
C ASP A 168 4.23 -13.54 -7.81
N GLU A 169 3.82 -13.43 -6.55
CA GLU A 169 3.75 -14.53 -5.60
C GLU A 169 2.35 -15.18 -5.55
N TYR A 170 1.32 -14.40 -5.83
CA TYR A 170 -0.05 -14.89 -5.84
C TYR A 170 -0.35 -15.80 -7.04
N LEU A 171 0.06 -15.37 -8.24
CA LEU A 171 -0.22 -16.12 -9.47
C LEU A 171 0.39 -17.53 -9.45
N PRO A 172 1.68 -17.75 -9.09
CA PRO A 172 2.25 -19.09 -8.99
C PRO A 172 1.49 -20.01 -8.04
N LYS A 173 0.99 -19.50 -6.91
CA LYS A 173 0.17 -20.27 -5.95
C LYS A 173 -1.18 -20.73 -6.54
N LYS A 174 -1.68 -20.01 -7.55
CA LYS A 174 -2.95 -20.31 -8.22
C LYS A 174 -2.80 -21.12 -9.49
N MET A 175 -1.61 -21.26 -10.05
CA MET A 175 -1.36 -22.04 -11.26
C MET A 175 -1.83 -23.48 -11.21
N PRO A 176 -1.75 -24.22 -10.08
CA PRO A 176 -2.28 -25.60 -10.01
C PRO A 176 -3.79 -25.71 -10.27
N GLU A 177 -4.53 -24.61 -10.13
CA GLU A 177 -5.98 -24.56 -10.37
C GLU A 177 -6.33 -24.15 -11.81
N LEU A 178 -5.32 -23.84 -12.65
CA LEU A 178 -5.45 -23.24 -13.98
C LEU A 178 -4.71 -24.05 -15.04
N LYS A 179 -5.15 -23.95 -16.29
CA LYS A 179 -4.35 -24.37 -17.44
C LYS A 179 -3.43 -23.23 -17.84
N VAL A 180 -2.16 -23.29 -17.41
CA VAL A 180 -1.18 -22.23 -17.64
C VAL A 180 -0.16 -22.66 -18.67
N ALA A 181 0.21 -21.74 -19.54
CA ALA A 181 1.39 -21.84 -20.39
C ALA A 181 2.16 -20.50 -20.41
N GLY A 182 3.40 -20.54 -20.84
CA GLY A 182 4.20 -19.37 -21.12
C GLY A 182 5.01 -19.57 -22.39
N TYR A 183 5.37 -18.48 -23.05
CA TYR A 183 6.34 -18.58 -24.15
C TYR A 183 7.72 -18.88 -23.57
N SER A 184 8.42 -19.87 -24.14
CA SER A 184 9.81 -20.22 -23.74
C SER A 184 10.81 -19.10 -24.03
N GLU A 185 10.55 -18.33 -25.10
CA GLU A 185 11.21 -17.07 -25.40
C GLU A 185 10.14 -15.97 -25.35
N ASN A 186 10.32 -15.00 -24.46
CA ASN A 186 9.35 -13.93 -24.25
C ASN A 186 9.04 -13.19 -25.56
N VAL A 187 7.76 -13.04 -25.88
CA VAL A 187 7.27 -12.18 -26.97
C VAL A 187 6.93 -10.76 -26.51
N VAL A 188 7.02 -10.55 -25.19
CA VAL A 188 6.95 -9.24 -24.53
C VAL A 188 8.16 -9.11 -23.61
N ASN A 189 8.97 -8.10 -23.81
CA ASN A 189 10.18 -7.82 -23.03
C ASN A 189 10.07 -6.49 -22.27
N PRO A 190 10.75 -6.33 -21.12
CA PRO A 190 10.76 -5.04 -20.44
C PRO A 190 11.58 -4.01 -21.21
N VAL A 191 11.17 -2.76 -21.18
CA VAL A 191 12.00 -1.63 -21.56
C VAL A 191 13.21 -1.56 -20.62
N SER A 192 14.35 -1.12 -21.14
CA SER A 192 15.59 -1.08 -20.36
C SER A 192 15.42 -0.30 -19.04
N ARG A 193 15.95 -0.83 -17.94
CA ARG A 193 15.99 -0.15 -16.63
C ARG A 193 16.73 1.20 -16.65
N TYR A 194 17.52 1.46 -17.67
CA TYR A 194 18.19 2.76 -17.87
C TYR A 194 17.21 3.82 -18.39
N GLU A 195 16.08 3.41 -18.96
CA GLU A 195 15.06 4.30 -19.50
C GLU A 195 13.91 4.57 -18.50
N LEU A 196 13.66 3.63 -17.58
CA LEU A 196 12.56 3.73 -16.62
C LEU A 196 12.96 3.29 -15.21
N THR A 197 12.42 3.99 -14.21
CA THR A 197 12.53 3.60 -12.79
C THR A 197 11.31 2.77 -12.37
N SER A 198 11.51 1.80 -11.46
CA SER A 198 10.42 1.02 -10.88
C SER A 198 9.64 1.89 -9.87
N ASP A 199 8.31 1.80 -9.92
CA ASP A 199 7.40 2.43 -8.96
C ASP A 199 6.91 1.43 -7.90
N VAL A 200 7.17 0.13 -8.08
CA VAL A 200 6.72 -0.95 -7.19
C VAL A 200 7.70 -1.19 -6.04
N LEU A 201 9.00 -1.20 -6.36
CA LEU A 201 10.03 -1.41 -5.34
C LEU A 201 10.23 -0.13 -4.53
N GLY A 202 9.91 -0.20 -3.25
CA GLY A 202 10.17 0.87 -2.30
C GLY A 202 11.68 1.14 -2.19
N LYS A 203 12.07 2.41 -2.26
CA LYS A 203 13.43 2.87 -1.94
C LYS A 203 13.52 3.39 -0.53
N ASP A 204 12.37 3.77 0.04
CA ASP A 204 12.26 4.36 1.36
C ASP A 204 11.55 3.40 2.31
N ARG A 205 12.00 3.39 3.58
CA ARG A 205 11.42 2.60 4.66
C ARG A 205 9.92 2.87 4.91
N TYR A 206 9.36 3.93 4.34
CA TYR A 206 7.94 4.30 4.45
C TYR A 206 7.04 3.67 3.38
N ASP A 207 7.64 2.96 2.42
CA ASP A 207 6.88 2.27 1.37
C ASP A 207 6.24 0.95 1.86
N TYR A 208 6.46 0.58 3.12
CA TYR A 208 5.88 -0.63 3.73
C TYR A 208 4.54 -0.32 4.41
N PHE A 209 3.62 -1.30 4.39
CA PHE A 209 2.42 -1.24 5.20
C PHE A 209 2.76 -1.46 6.68
N ILE A 210 2.17 -0.64 7.53
CA ILE A 210 2.28 -0.74 8.97
C ILE A 210 0.98 -1.29 9.52
N ASP A 211 1.10 -2.37 10.31
CA ASP A 211 0.02 -3.26 10.74
C ASP A 211 -0.91 -2.71 11.81
N PHE A 212 -0.94 -1.41 12.03
CA PHE A 212 -1.76 -0.90 13.11
C PHE A 212 -3.06 -0.30 12.56
N LYS A 213 -4.20 -0.82 13.01
CA LYS A 213 -5.43 -0.05 12.93
C LYS A 213 -5.22 1.19 13.81
N THR A 214 -5.08 2.35 13.16
CA THR A 214 -4.61 3.56 13.80
C THR A 214 -5.71 4.60 13.89
N HIS A 215 -5.81 5.23 15.06
CA HIS A 215 -6.72 6.34 15.33
C HIS A 215 -5.91 7.62 15.51
N LEU A 216 -6.04 8.56 14.58
CA LEU A 216 -5.53 9.91 14.77
C LEU A 216 -6.51 10.68 15.63
N CYS A 217 -6.09 11.10 16.82
CA CYS A 217 -6.95 11.73 17.81
C CYS A 217 -6.41 13.10 18.24
N THR A 218 -7.33 13.96 18.60
CA THR A 218 -7.05 15.24 19.24
C THR A 218 -8.15 15.63 20.24
N VAL A 219 -7.89 16.64 21.04
CA VAL A 219 -8.91 17.31 21.86
C VAL A 219 -8.85 18.81 21.52
N SER A 220 -9.86 19.28 20.81
CA SER A 220 -10.08 20.69 20.51
C SER A 220 -11.54 21.03 20.71
N THR A 221 -11.83 21.96 21.63
CA THR A 221 -13.19 22.45 21.89
C THR A 221 -13.53 23.69 21.07
N ASP A 222 -12.55 24.31 20.43
CA ASP A 222 -12.70 25.46 19.54
C ASP A 222 -12.37 25.06 18.09
N PRO A 223 -13.39 24.82 17.24
CA PRO A 223 -13.18 24.42 15.85
C PRO A 223 -12.39 25.44 15.02
N ALA A 224 -12.47 26.72 15.36
CA ALA A 224 -11.75 27.77 14.62
C ALA A 224 -10.24 27.70 14.86
N LYS A 225 -9.80 27.29 16.03
CA LYS A 225 -8.38 27.12 16.36
C LYS A 225 -7.82 25.78 15.89
N GLY A 226 -8.63 24.72 15.93
CA GLY A 226 -8.23 23.36 15.53
C GLY A 226 -8.20 23.11 14.01
N HIS A 227 -8.52 24.10 13.18
CA HIS A 227 -8.70 23.88 11.73
C HIS A 227 -7.42 23.48 11.00
N LYS A 228 -6.24 23.90 11.45
CA LYS A 228 -4.95 23.59 10.79
C LYS A 228 -4.63 22.09 10.85
N LEU A 229 -4.80 21.49 12.03
CA LEU A 229 -4.60 20.04 12.18
C LEU A 229 -5.60 19.27 11.33
N GLN A 230 -6.89 19.67 11.34
CA GLN A 230 -7.91 19.05 10.51
C GLN A 230 -7.60 19.14 9.00
N GLN A 231 -7.14 20.32 8.53
CA GLN A 231 -6.76 20.50 7.13
C GLN A 231 -5.56 19.64 6.74
N SER A 232 -4.53 19.57 7.58
CA SER A 232 -3.36 18.73 7.31
C SER A 232 -3.69 17.25 7.37
N ALA A 233 -4.54 16.80 8.29
CA ALA A 233 -5.02 15.44 8.34
C ALA A 233 -5.79 15.07 7.05
N ASN A 234 -6.68 15.93 6.60
CA ASN A 234 -7.43 15.72 5.35
C ASN A 234 -6.51 15.71 4.12
N HIS A 235 -5.43 16.53 4.12
CA HIS A 235 -4.45 16.56 3.02
C HIS A 235 -3.70 15.22 2.88
N HIS A 236 -3.51 14.52 3.97
CA HIS A 236 -2.86 13.20 4.01
C HIS A 236 -3.86 12.04 4.09
N ASP A 237 -5.15 12.27 3.76
CA ASP A 237 -6.23 11.28 3.78
C ASP A 237 -6.46 10.59 5.13
N TRP A 238 -6.15 11.30 6.24
CA TRP A 238 -6.40 10.82 7.60
C TRP A 238 -7.65 11.43 8.22
N TYR A 239 -8.50 10.56 8.79
CA TYR A 239 -9.63 11.02 9.58
C TYR A 239 -9.17 11.42 10.98
N LEU A 240 -9.43 12.68 11.34
CA LEU A 240 -9.11 13.21 12.68
C LEU A 240 -10.30 13.05 13.63
N ASN A 241 -10.12 12.22 14.65
CA ASN A 241 -11.09 12.05 15.75
C ASN A 241 -10.91 13.20 16.75
N ASN A 242 -11.71 14.24 16.64
CA ASN A 242 -11.69 15.30 17.64
C ASN A 242 -12.58 14.95 18.83
N LEU A 243 -11.98 14.45 19.90
CA LEU A 243 -12.65 14.02 21.13
C LEU A 243 -13.22 15.19 21.95
N GLY A 244 -12.82 16.43 21.64
CA GLY A 244 -13.32 17.65 22.26
C GLY A 244 -14.50 18.31 21.53
N ASN A 245 -14.94 17.74 20.41
CA ASN A 245 -15.99 18.35 19.61
C ASN A 245 -17.35 18.31 20.35
N GLY A 246 -17.92 19.49 20.57
CA GLY A 246 -19.20 19.63 21.32
C GLY A 246 -19.10 19.41 22.83
N VAL A 247 -17.88 19.23 23.36
CA VAL A 247 -17.64 19.05 24.79
C VAL A 247 -17.42 20.41 25.47
N ASN A 248 -18.06 20.63 26.60
CA ASN A 248 -17.72 21.78 27.44
C ASN A 248 -16.36 21.55 28.09
N TRP A 249 -15.44 22.54 27.95
CA TRP A 249 -14.12 22.42 28.53
C TRP A 249 -14.17 22.56 30.06
N GLU A 250 -13.79 21.49 30.76
CA GLU A 250 -13.71 21.42 32.22
C GLU A 250 -12.22 21.36 32.70
N GLY A 251 -11.29 21.43 31.75
CA GLY A 251 -9.85 21.26 31.99
C GLY A 251 -9.15 22.48 32.64
N GLY A 252 -9.88 23.51 33.01
CA GLY A 252 -9.27 24.72 33.58
C GLY A 252 -8.44 25.52 32.56
N THR A 253 -7.46 26.22 33.05
CA THR A 253 -6.48 26.99 32.24
C THR A 253 -5.06 26.49 32.51
N MET A 254 -4.10 26.95 31.72
CA MET A 254 -2.67 26.62 31.91
C MET A 254 -2.12 27.05 33.28
N GLU A 255 -2.79 28.01 33.94
CA GLU A 255 -2.39 28.55 35.25
C GLU A 255 -3.15 27.89 36.42
N GLY A 256 -4.07 26.94 36.11
CA GLY A 256 -4.97 26.35 37.12
C GLY A 256 -5.04 24.83 37.06
N GLN A 257 -5.75 24.23 38.03
CA GLN A 257 -6.00 22.80 38.06
C GLN A 257 -6.92 22.39 36.92
N GLY A 258 -6.67 21.27 36.26
CA GLY A 258 -7.60 20.71 35.25
C GLY A 258 -7.00 19.99 34.06
N GLY A 259 -5.67 19.86 33.95
CA GLY A 259 -4.99 19.20 32.82
C GLY A 259 -5.44 17.74 32.54
N GLY A 260 -6.06 17.09 33.53
CA GLY A 260 -6.57 15.72 33.37
C GLY A 260 -7.80 15.57 32.46
N HIS A 261 -8.45 16.66 32.03
CA HIS A 261 -9.67 16.56 31.20
C HIS A 261 -9.38 15.94 29.82
N LYS A 262 -8.27 16.36 29.15
CA LYS A 262 -7.81 15.72 27.89
C LYS A 262 -7.63 14.22 28.08
N ILE A 263 -6.92 13.81 29.14
CA ILE A 263 -6.62 12.41 29.44
C ILE A 263 -7.89 11.62 29.67
N ASN A 264 -8.87 12.20 30.37
CA ASN A 264 -10.14 11.54 30.60
C ASN A 264 -10.93 11.31 29.31
N LEU A 265 -10.95 12.27 28.38
CA LEU A 265 -11.58 12.11 27.07
C LEU A 265 -10.91 10.99 26.25
N VAL A 266 -9.58 10.96 26.22
CA VAL A 266 -8.82 9.89 25.57
C VAL A 266 -9.12 8.55 26.23
N LYS A 267 -9.11 8.47 27.55
CA LYS A 267 -9.41 7.26 28.32
C LYS A 267 -10.80 6.70 28.02
N GLU A 268 -11.81 7.54 27.89
CA GLU A 268 -13.16 7.10 27.52
C GLU A 268 -13.22 6.57 26.08
N TYR A 269 -12.47 7.20 25.17
CA TYR A 269 -12.38 6.75 23.79
C TYR A 269 -11.72 5.36 23.67
N ILE A 270 -10.61 5.15 24.37
CA ILE A 270 -9.83 3.90 24.36
C ILE A 270 -10.66 2.69 24.81
N LYS A 271 -11.59 2.85 25.76
CA LYS A 271 -12.39 1.74 26.29
C LYS A 271 -13.15 0.94 25.24
N ASN A 272 -13.36 1.52 24.05
CA ASN A 272 -14.12 0.91 22.97
C ASN A 272 -13.23 0.37 21.86
N LEU A 273 -11.90 0.40 22.02
CA LEU A 273 -10.92 -0.06 21.05
C LEU A 273 -10.36 -1.42 21.48
N ASP A 274 -9.88 -2.19 20.50
CA ASP A 274 -9.13 -3.42 20.76
C ASP A 274 -7.70 -3.10 21.22
N ASP A 275 -7.10 -3.97 22.04
CA ASP A 275 -5.76 -3.77 22.60
C ASP A 275 -4.66 -3.69 21.52
N SER A 276 -4.94 -4.16 20.31
CA SER A 276 -4.03 -4.08 19.15
C SER A 276 -4.09 -2.76 18.37
N GLU A 277 -5.07 -1.89 18.66
CA GLU A 277 -5.25 -0.63 17.94
C GLU A 277 -4.32 0.45 18.50
N VAL A 278 -3.74 1.26 17.60
CA VAL A 278 -2.81 2.32 17.96
C VAL A 278 -3.49 3.69 17.92
N ILE A 279 -3.20 4.51 18.92
CA ILE A 279 -3.65 5.89 18.95
C ILE A 279 -2.45 6.80 18.74
N VAL A 280 -2.56 7.67 17.75
CA VAL A 280 -1.68 8.83 17.57
C VAL A 280 -2.43 10.06 18.07
N PHE A 281 -2.05 10.56 19.24
CA PHE A 281 -2.65 11.75 19.83
C PHE A 281 -1.81 12.98 19.55
N LEU A 282 -2.42 14.03 18.99
CA LEU A 282 -1.79 15.32 18.70
C LEU A 282 -2.53 16.46 19.40
N ASP A 283 -1.81 17.48 19.80
CA ASP A 283 -2.45 18.69 20.33
C ASP A 283 -3.32 19.36 19.26
N GLY A 284 -4.48 19.90 19.67
CA GLY A 284 -5.50 20.37 18.73
C GLY A 284 -5.28 21.75 18.15
N TYR A 285 -4.40 22.57 18.74
CA TYR A 285 -4.34 24.00 18.42
C TYR A 285 -3.07 24.45 17.69
N ASP A 286 -1.94 23.86 18.01
CA ASP A 286 -0.62 24.31 17.55
C ASP A 286 0.18 23.23 16.80
N THR A 287 -0.47 22.12 16.47
CA THR A 287 0.12 21.05 15.67
C THR A 287 -0.49 20.99 14.27
N PHE A 288 0.24 20.38 13.35
CA PHE A 288 -0.22 20.00 12.03
C PHE A 288 0.62 18.83 11.52
N LEU A 289 0.07 18.04 10.60
CA LEU A 289 0.82 16.99 9.91
C LEU A 289 1.60 17.62 8.75
N SER A 290 2.91 17.48 8.77
CA SER A 290 3.79 17.88 7.65
C SER A 290 3.95 16.77 6.63
N ASP A 291 3.61 15.55 7.01
CA ASP A 291 3.67 14.33 6.20
C ASP A 291 2.63 13.31 6.71
N SER A 292 2.52 12.16 6.05
CA SER A 292 1.69 11.06 6.52
C SER A 292 2.13 10.59 7.91
N ILE A 293 1.18 10.12 8.74
CA ILE A 293 1.51 9.50 10.03
C ILE A 293 2.21 8.13 9.89
N ASP A 294 2.34 7.59 8.71
CA ASP A 294 3.08 6.33 8.46
C ASP A 294 4.52 6.38 9.02
N GLU A 295 5.16 7.56 8.96
CA GLU A 295 6.49 7.78 9.56
C GLU A 295 6.48 7.58 11.08
N ILE A 296 5.47 8.15 11.75
CA ILE A 296 5.32 8.03 13.21
C ILE A 296 5.09 6.56 13.57
N LEU A 297 4.22 5.88 12.83
CA LEU A 297 3.89 4.47 13.05
C LEU A 297 5.08 3.55 12.79
N TYR A 298 5.85 3.84 11.74
CA TYR A 298 7.08 3.10 11.46
C TYR A 298 8.05 3.18 12.64
N ARG A 299 8.33 4.39 13.13
CA ARG A 299 9.21 4.59 14.30
C ARG A 299 8.65 3.97 15.57
N TYR A 300 7.34 4.06 15.76
CA TYR A 300 6.66 3.42 16.89
C TYR A 300 6.91 1.91 16.90
N LYS A 301 6.77 1.26 15.74
CA LYS A 301 7.06 -0.18 15.57
C LYS A 301 8.54 -0.50 15.87
N GLU A 302 9.48 0.32 15.38
CA GLU A 302 10.92 0.14 15.64
C GLU A 302 11.27 0.25 17.14
N TRP A 303 10.62 1.17 17.85
CA TRP A 303 10.89 1.35 19.30
C TRP A 303 10.33 0.21 20.15
N ASN A 304 9.36 -0.53 19.67
CA ASN A 304 8.74 -1.67 20.35
C ASN A 304 8.34 -1.33 21.80
N GLN A 305 7.66 -0.21 21.99
CA GLN A 305 7.16 0.30 23.26
C GLN A 305 5.65 0.43 23.22
N GLU A 306 4.97 0.18 24.33
CA GLU A 306 3.51 0.32 24.42
C GLU A 306 3.06 1.78 24.33
N ILE A 307 3.85 2.70 24.90
CA ILE A 307 3.55 4.12 24.90
C ILE A 307 4.81 4.91 24.56
N VAL A 308 4.68 5.86 23.63
CA VAL A 308 5.75 6.78 23.22
C VAL A 308 5.24 8.22 23.31
N PHE A 309 6.01 9.07 23.98
CA PHE A 309 5.73 10.50 24.05
C PHE A 309 6.79 11.30 23.32
N SER A 310 6.40 12.43 22.74
CA SER A 310 7.37 13.45 22.38
C SER A 310 8.01 14.06 23.62
N SER A 311 9.23 14.54 23.48
CA SER A 311 9.98 15.10 24.61
C SER A 311 10.42 16.53 24.33
N GLU A 312 10.54 17.31 25.40
CA GLU A 312 10.87 18.73 25.37
C GLU A 312 12.14 19.04 26.15
N ARG A 313 12.69 20.25 25.91
CA ARG A 313 13.86 20.75 26.62
C ARG A 313 13.50 21.48 27.91
N ILE A 314 12.25 21.92 28.05
CA ILE A 314 11.74 22.73 29.14
C ILE A 314 10.61 21.96 29.82
N CYS A 315 10.57 21.97 31.14
CA CYS A 315 9.46 21.45 31.93
C CYS A 315 8.36 22.52 31.98
N TRP A 316 7.32 22.33 31.23
CA TRP A 316 6.18 23.25 31.15
C TRP A 316 4.87 22.46 31.38
N PRO A 317 3.85 23.01 32.02
CA PRO A 317 3.76 24.38 32.61
C PRO A 317 4.30 24.50 34.04
N ASP A 318 4.66 23.41 34.70
CA ASP A 318 5.08 23.40 36.09
C ASP A 318 6.57 23.06 36.22
N GLU A 319 7.40 24.09 36.33
CA GLU A 319 8.85 23.94 36.49
C GLU A 319 9.24 23.33 37.86
N LEU A 320 8.34 23.28 38.85
CA LEU A 320 8.65 22.77 40.17
C LEU A 320 8.82 21.23 40.16
N ILE A 321 8.15 20.54 39.24
CA ILE A 321 8.28 19.08 39.08
C ILE A 321 9.47 18.67 38.19
N ALA A 322 10.19 19.62 37.61
CA ALA A 322 11.32 19.34 36.72
C ALA A 322 12.38 18.42 37.32
N PRO A 323 12.79 18.55 38.61
CA PRO A 323 13.75 17.62 39.22
C PRO A 323 13.24 16.17 39.29
N GLU A 324 11.95 15.97 39.57
CA GLU A 324 11.33 14.66 39.65
C GLU A 324 11.26 14.00 38.28
N LEU A 325 10.79 14.71 37.26
CA LEU A 325 10.71 14.22 35.87
C LEU A 325 12.10 13.91 35.32
N LYS A 326 13.09 14.76 35.61
CA LYS A 326 14.46 14.52 35.20
C LYS A 326 15.07 13.29 35.85
N ALA A 327 14.70 12.98 37.10
CA ALA A 327 15.16 11.79 37.81
C ALA A 327 14.58 10.50 37.22
N LEU A 328 13.41 10.56 36.60
CA LEU A 328 12.78 9.42 35.93
C LEU A 328 13.39 9.15 34.55
N ASN A 329 14.05 10.13 33.92
CA ASN A 329 14.65 9.97 32.63
C ASN A 329 15.95 9.17 32.71
N THR A 330 15.96 8.01 32.08
CA THR A 330 17.15 7.10 32.07
C THR A 330 18.24 7.59 31.12
N ASN A 331 17.96 8.46 30.17
CA ASN A 331 18.93 9.03 29.24
C ASN A 331 19.30 10.47 29.61
N GLN A 332 20.28 10.63 30.48
CA GLN A 332 20.79 11.93 30.94
C GLN A 332 21.59 12.71 29.88
N ASN A 333 21.92 12.10 28.74
CA ASN A 333 22.77 12.70 27.70
C ASN A 333 21.99 13.42 26.59
N THR A 334 20.66 13.47 26.68
CA THR A 334 19.83 14.20 25.72
C THR A 334 19.44 15.57 26.26
N PRO A 335 19.35 16.62 25.41
CA PRO A 335 18.80 17.90 25.81
C PRO A 335 17.27 17.86 26.05
N PHE A 336 16.59 16.79 25.57
CA PHE A 336 15.15 16.59 25.70
C PHE A 336 14.88 15.73 26.95
N GLN A 337 14.70 16.38 28.07
CA GLN A 337 14.63 15.73 29.39
C GLN A 337 13.19 15.58 29.90
N TYR A 338 12.21 16.22 29.29
CA TYR A 338 10.84 16.31 29.80
C TYR A 338 9.84 15.76 28.79
N LEU A 339 8.75 15.19 29.29
CA LEU A 339 7.64 14.80 28.45
C LEU A 339 6.91 16.04 27.93
N ASN A 340 6.46 15.98 26.68
CA ASN A 340 5.55 16.97 26.13
C ASN A 340 4.18 16.82 26.82
N SER A 341 3.67 17.87 27.38
CA SER A 341 2.44 17.89 28.19
C SER A 341 1.20 18.27 27.36
#